data_f04b2f07867c222f2aee831255981202
#
_entry.id   f04b2f07867c222f2aee831255981202
#
_cell.length_a   1.000
_cell.length_b   1.000
_cell.length_c   1.000
_cell.angle_alpha   90.00
_cell.angle_beta   90.00
_cell.angle_gamma   90.00
#
_symmetry.space_group_name_H-M   'P 1'
#
loop_
_entity.id
_entity.type
_entity.pdbx_description
1 polymer ?
#
loop_
_entity_poly.entity_id
_entity_poly.type
_entity_poly.pdbx_seq_one_letter_code
_entity_poly.pdbx_strand_id
1 'polypeptide(L)'
;MNRIDFEEVKNDIQNIIEEYIAIRSYTNTKSERLVEQFLLYYCKNQPYYEEHPDYYGLYKMENDSLGRSVFWNMIKGQEDETIVFIHHSDIVEIDDYGRFKPDAFSPERLKENLKKVKDSFDKDIKEDIESPDYMFGRGTADMKGGGSIQLALMKQYAKNKDFKGNIVLIAVPDEENLSAGMRDATKLLNSLKEKYGFNYKLMINSEPHERQEDSKGVFYEGSIGKVMPFIYARGVMAHGGNVLDGFNPVSLMSEIVRKTEINMDLADSFEGETTVPPTWLYLKDSKDFYDVSLPLSVYGCLSVLTLKNSPKDILTKLENICVKSFEAVLEDMKLNYEIYSSYKLKEMNWKVKVKDFAGIYEEAKLLYKQDFEMAYIEKLDELKALYNKGNITIIKANFELVDFVLRFIPSEPTVVYGLMPPYYPHVSNSYFEGKDEKIANLDSLINEFTISNFGEKYNKVNFFPGISDLSYTNIEKPLETKEALKASMPLLDVLYTVPISDIKAIAMPCINIGPWGKDLHKLTERVNKIDLLEHTPRIINHVVEYILGL
;
A
#
# COMPACT_ATOMS: atom_id res chain seq x y z
N MET A 1 -20.56 13.61 -30.75
CA MET A 1 -20.21 12.61 -29.75
C MET A 1 -21.45 11.75 -29.47
N ASN A 2 -21.39 10.42 -29.61
CA ASN A 2 -22.47 9.58 -29.14
C ASN A 2 -22.52 9.70 -27.61
N ARG A 3 -23.69 10.14 -27.11
CA ARG A 3 -23.90 10.29 -25.67
C ARG A 3 -23.83 8.90 -25.01
N ILE A 4 -23.14 8.76 -23.88
CA ILE A 4 -23.09 7.51 -23.13
C ILE A 4 -24.49 7.11 -22.68
N ASP A 5 -24.85 5.84 -22.93
CA ASP A 5 -26.09 5.24 -22.45
C ASP A 5 -25.90 4.71 -21.02
N PHE A 6 -26.28 5.52 -20.04
CA PHE A 6 -26.13 5.16 -18.62
C PHE A 6 -27.11 4.05 -18.16
N GLU A 7 -28.18 3.77 -18.86
CA GLU A 7 -29.01 2.59 -18.59
C GLU A 7 -28.25 1.31 -18.99
N GLU A 8 -27.57 1.34 -20.12
CA GLU A 8 -26.71 0.23 -20.51
C GLU A 8 -25.51 0.08 -19.58
N VAL A 9 -24.86 1.19 -19.17
CA VAL A 9 -23.76 1.16 -18.16
C VAL A 9 -24.23 0.47 -16.88
N LYS A 10 -25.40 0.84 -16.36
CA LYS A 10 -26.01 0.25 -15.17
C LYS A 10 -26.19 -1.26 -15.29
N ASN A 11 -26.75 -1.71 -16.40
CA ASN A 11 -26.96 -3.14 -16.68
C ASN A 11 -25.62 -3.87 -16.83
N ASP A 12 -24.64 -3.27 -17.49
CA ASP A 12 -23.31 -3.84 -17.65
C ASP A 12 -22.60 -3.97 -16.30
N ILE A 13 -22.65 -2.95 -15.43
CA ILE A 13 -22.07 -3.02 -14.07
C ILE A 13 -22.69 -4.19 -13.29
N GLN A 14 -24.01 -4.34 -13.32
CA GLN A 14 -24.69 -5.44 -12.62
C GLN A 14 -24.22 -6.81 -13.09
N ASN A 15 -24.11 -7.01 -14.39
CA ASN A 15 -23.64 -8.28 -14.96
C ASN A 15 -22.17 -8.54 -14.63
N ILE A 16 -21.32 -7.53 -14.79
CA ILE A 16 -19.87 -7.66 -14.55
C ILE A 16 -19.60 -7.96 -13.07
N ILE A 17 -20.22 -7.24 -12.14
CA ILE A 17 -19.94 -7.40 -10.71
C ILE A 17 -20.33 -8.79 -10.19
N GLU A 18 -21.45 -9.36 -10.68
CA GLU A 18 -21.88 -10.71 -10.30
C GLU A 18 -20.85 -11.77 -10.70
N GLU A 19 -20.30 -11.68 -11.93
CA GLU A 19 -19.26 -12.60 -12.40
C GLU A 19 -17.92 -12.32 -11.70
N TYR A 20 -17.55 -11.05 -11.52
CA TYR A 20 -16.26 -10.65 -10.98
C TYR A 20 -16.11 -11.02 -9.50
N ILE A 21 -17.15 -10.80 -8.68
CA ILE A 21 -17.16 -11.19 -7.26
C ILE A 21 -17.03 -12.71 -7.10
N ALA A 22 -17.64 -13.50 -7.97
CA ALA A 22 -17.58 -14.96 -7.90
C ALA A 22 -16.13 -15.50 -8.00
N ILE A 23 -15.19 -14.72 -8.52
CA ILE A 23 -13.78 -15.08 -8.64
C ILE A 23 -13.08 -14.85 -7.32
N ARG A 24 -12.60 -15.93 -6.69
CA ARG A 24 -11.92 -15.92 -5.39
C ARG A 24 -10.43 -15.63 -5.57
N SER A 25 -10.09 -14.37 -5.80
CA SER A 25 -8.73 -13.91 -6.08
C SER A 25 -8.02 -13.44 -4.79
N TYR A 26 -7.77 -14.37 -3.87
CA TYR A 26 -7.12 -14.02 -2.60
C TYR A 26 -5.71 -13.47 -2.81
N THR A 27 -5.44 -12.33 -2.16
CA THR A 27 -4.15 -11.64 -2.23
C THR A 27 -2.99 -12.58 -1.88
N ASN A 28 -1.84 -12.36 -2.51
CA ASN A 28 -0.62 -13.15 -2.32
C ASN A 28 -0.80 -14.66 -2.54
N THR A 29 -1.73 -15.05 -3.43
CA THR A 29 -1.94 -16.44 -3.82
C THR A 29 -2.02 -16.61 -5.34
N LYS A 30 -1.86 -17.84 -5.83
CA LYS A 30 -2.03 -18.16 -7.26
C LYS A 30 -3.47 -17.95 -7.76
N SER A 31 -4.44 -17.82 -6.86
CA SER A 31 -5.85 -17.62 -7.24
C SER A 31 -6.10 -16.25 -7.86
N GLU A 32 -5.23 -15.26 -7.62
CA GLU A 32 -5.31 -13.96 -8.31
C GLU A 32 -5.27 -14.11 -9.84
N ARG A 33 -4.58 -15.12 -10.37
CA ARG A 33 -4.53 -15.40 -11.82
C ARG A 33 -5.87 -15.80 -12.44
N LEU A 34 -6.87 -16.14 -11.65
CA LEU A 34 -8.21 -16.44 -12.16
C LEU A 34 -8.88 -15.18 -12.75
N VAL A 35 -8.54 -14.01 -12.21
CA VAL A 35 -9.03 -12.73 -12.74
C VAL A 35 -8.44 -12.43 -14.12
N GLU A 36 -7.18 -12.80 -14.37
CA GLU A 36 -6.54 -12.60 -15.67
C GLU A 36 -7.37 -13.26 -16.79
N GLN A 37 -7.86 -14.47 -16.55
CA GLN A 37 -8.68 -15.22 -17.53
C GLN A 37 -10.04 -14.57 -17.75
N PHE A 38 -10.69 -14.10 -16.69
CA PHE A 38 -11.96 -13.39 -16.78
C PHE A 38 -11.83 -12.11 -17.61
N LEU A 39 -10.83 -11.28 -17.31
CA LEU A 39 -10.63 -10.01 -17.99
C LEU A 39 -10.25 -10.19 -19.47
N LEU A 40 -9.41 -11.18 -19.78
CA LEU A 40 -9.12 -11.54 -21.18
C LEU A 40 -10.36 -12.00 -21.93
N TYR A 41 -11.20 -12.84 -21.30
CA TYR A 41 -12.44 -13.31 -21.87
C TYR A 41 -13.42 -12.16 -22.09
N TYR A 42 -13.52 -11.24 -21.12
CA TYR A 42 -14.35 -10.05 -21.20
C TYR A 42 -13.98 -9.18 -22.42
N CYS A 43 -12.70 -8.91 -22.65
CA CYS A 43 -12.27 -8.15 -23.83
C CYS A 43 -12.49 -8.91 -25.12
N LYS A 44 -12.12 -10.19 -25.17
CA LYS A 44 -12.24 -11.02 -26.38
C LYS A 44 -13.65 -11.06 -26.96
N ASN A 45 -14.67 -10.91 -26.13
CA ASN A 45 -16.07 -10.94 -26.54
C ASN A 45 -16.65 -9.56 -26.91
N GLN A 46 -15.80 -8.53 -27.05
CA GLN A 46 -16.24 -7.20 -27.46
C GLN A 46 -15.77 -6.88 -28.88
N PRO A 47 -16.66 -6.38 -29.77
CA PRO A 47 -16.34 -6.08 -31.17
C PRO A 47 -15.12 -5.16 -31.33
N TYR A 48 -14.93 -4.20 -30.45
CA TYR A 48 -13.79 -3.29 -30.49
C TYR A 48 -12.44 -4.02 -30.38
N TYR A 49 -12.33 -4.99 -29.48
CA TYR A 49 -11.09 -5.76 -29.29
C TYR A 49 -10.94 -6.89 -30.29
N GLU A 50 -12.00 -7.34 -30.97
CA GLU A 50 -11.89 -8.20 -32.16
C GLU A 50 -11.22 -7.44 -33.32
N GLU A 51 -11.59 -6.15 -33.51
CA GLU A 51 -10.97 -5.27 -34.51
C GLU A 51 -9.53 -4.84 -34.11
N HIS A 52 -9.24 -4.79 -32.78
CA HIS A 52 -7.98 -4.31 -32.21
C HIS A 52 -7.37 -5.31 -31.22
N PRO A 53 -6.92 -6.50 -31.66
CA PRO A 53 -6.43 -7.55 -30.76
C PRO A 53 -5.16 -7.19 -29.98
N ASP A 54 -4.41 -6.17 -30.41
CA ASP A 54 -3.22 -5.66 -29.75
C ASP A 54 -3.51 -4.57 -28.67
N TYR A 55 -4.79 -4.27 -28.41
CA TYR A 55 -5.19 -3.21 -27.45
C TYR A 55 -5.62 -3.78 -26.11
N TYR A 56 -5.37 -5.03 -25.83
CA TYR A 56 -5.52 -5.66 -24.51
C TYR A 56 -4.56 -6.82 -24.34
N GLY A 57 -4.25 -7.16 -23.09
CA GLY A 57 -3.36 -8.29 -22.81
C GLY A 57 -2.94 -8.39 -21.36
N LEU A 58 -1.95 -9.25 -21.15
CA LEU A 58 -1.31 -9.48 -19.87
C LEU A 58 0.15 -9.03 -19.93
N TYR A 59 0.53 -8.18 -18.99
CA TYR A 59 1.92 -7.85 -18.74
C TYR A 59 2.43 -8.73 -17.61
N LYS A 60 3.27 -9.70 -17.93
CA LYS A 60 3.81 -10.65 -16.96
C LYS A 60 4.72 -9.94 -15.96
N MET A 61 4.43 -10.11 -14.68
CA MET A 61 5.21 -9.51 -13.60
C MET A 61 6.61 -10.14 -13.52
N GLU A 62 7.62 -9.29 -13.29
CA GLU A 62 9.00 -9.72 -13.17
C GLU A 62 9.28 -10.33 -11.80
N ASN A 63 9.97 -11.46 -11.77
CA ASN A 63 10.36 -12.15 -10.53
C ASN A 63 9.19 -12.51 -9.58
N ASP A 64 7.96 -12.57 -10.09
CA ASP A 64 6.80 -12.99 -9.30
C ASP A 64 6.73 -14.52 -9.18
N SER A 65 6.91 -15.04 -7.97
CA SER A 65 6.91 -16.50 -7.71
C SER A 65 5.54 -17.15 -7.90
N LEU A 66 4.46 -16.36 -7.90
CA LEU A 66 3.09 -16.81 -8.15
C LEU A 66 2.73 -16.82 -9.64
N GLY A 67 3.54 -16.16 -10.47
CA GLY A 67 3.38 -16.09 -11.92
C GLY A 67 2.19 -15.23 -12.34
N ARG A 68 1.91 -14.17 -11.59
CA ARG A 68 0.81 -13.22 -11.83
C ARG A 68 1.17 -12.24 -12.94
N SER A 69 0.16 -11.55 -13.45
CA SER A 69 0.30 -10.54 -14.50
C SER A 69 -0.58 -9.33 -14.19
N VAL A 70 -0.17 -8.17 -14.67
CA VAL A 70 -1.03 -6.99 -14.77
C VAL A 70 -1.89 -7.15 -16.02
N PHE A 71 -3.20 -7.14 -15.87
CA PHE A 71 -4.10 -7.03 -17.03
C PHE A 71 -4.17 -5.57 -17.48
N TRP A 72 -4.23 -5.36 -18.78
CA TRP A 72 -4.44 -4.04 -19.36
C TRP A 72 -5.30 -4.10 -20.61
N ASN A 73 -6.05 -3.04 -20.85
CA ASN A 73 -6.71 -2.77 -22.11
C ASN A 73 -6.72 -1.26 -22.40
N MET A 74 -7.02 -0.88 -23.64
CA MET A 74 -7.10 0.53 -23.99
C MET A 74 -8.15 0.82 -25.06
N ILE A 75 -8.68 2.03 -25.01
CA ILE A 75 -9.40 2.68 -26.10
C ILE A 75 -8.47 3.75 -26.67
N LYS A 76 -8.11 3.62 -27.94
CA LYS A 76 -7.21 4.54 -28.60
C LYS A 76 -7.99 5.49 -29.51
N GLY A 77 -7.90 6.77 -29.21
CA GLY A 77 -8.44 7.85 -30.04
C GLY A 77 -7.39 8.49 -30.96
N GLN A 78 -7.69 9.71 -31.39
CA GLN A 78 -6.90 10.42 -32.40
C GLN A 78 -5.79 11.32 -31.79
N GLU A 79 -5.95 11.74 -30.54
CA GLU A 79 -5.03 12.63 -29.83
C GLU A 79 -4.12 11.81 -28.88
N ASP A 80 -3.13 12.46 -28.26
CA ASP A 80 -2.19 11.82 -27.34
C ASP A 80 -2.61 11.90 -25.87
N GLU A 81 -3.53 12.80 -25.52
CA GLU A 81 -4.06 12.93 -24.15
C GLU A 81 -4.70 11.65 -23.67
N THR A 82 -4.26 11.17 -22.53
CA THR A 82 -4.60 9.82 -22.05
C THR A 82 -4.99 9.84 -20.58
N ILE A 83 -6.11 9.23 -20.26
CA ILE A 83 -6.53 8.91 -18.89
C ILE A 83 -6.18 7.44 -18.59
N VAL A 84 -5.74 7.18 -17.37
CA VAL A 84 -5.51 5.82 -16.87
C VAL A 84 -6.59 5.48 -15.85
N PHE A 85 -7.31 4.39 -16.06
CA PHE A 85 -8.16 3.74 -15.06
C PHE A 85 -7.34 2.67 -14.36
N ILE A 86 -7.46 2.60 -13.04
CA ILE A 86 -6.84 1.56 -12.24
C ILE A 86 -7.83 0.98 -11.25
N HIS A 87 -7.77 -0.33 -11.06
CA HIS A 87 -8.37 -1.04 -9.93
C HIS A 87 -7.52 -2.25 -9.55
N HIS A 88 -7.51 -2.62 -8.27
CA HIS A 88 -6.94 -3.89 -7.87
C HIS A 88 -7.95 -5.02 -8.05
N SER A 89 -7.45 -6.22 -8.25
CA SER A 89 -8.24 -7.40 -8.58
C SER A 89 -8.24 -8.47 -7.51
N ASP A 90 -7.35 -8.36 -6.55
CA ASP A 90 -7.24 -9.23 -5.38
C ASP A 90 -8.21 -8.84 -4.27
N ILE A 91 -8.36 -9.72 -3.31
CA ILE A 91 -9.23 -9.58 -2.14
C ILE A 91 -8.55 -10.20 -0.92
N VAL A 92 -8.85 -9.69 0.25
CA VAL A 92 -8.42 -10.32 1.51
C VAL A 92 -9.18 -11.61 1.81
N GLU A 93 -8.64 -12.42 2.72
CA GLU A 93 -9.24 -13.66 3.20
C GLU A 93 -10.62 -13.43 3.85
N ILE A 94 -11.40 -14.52 3.97
CA ILE A 94 -12.77 -14.52 4.48
C ILE A 94 -12.92 -15.25 5.82
N ASP A 95 -11.86 -15.29 6.63
CA ASP A 95 -11.88 -16.01 7.92
C ASP A 95 -12.89 -15.44 8.90
N ASP A 96 -13.13 -14.14 8.87
CA ASP A 96 -14.15 -13.41 9.61
C ASP A 96 -15.59 -13.80 9.26
N TYR A 97 -15.82 -14.40 8.08
CA TYR A 97 -17.16 -14.86 7.65
C TYR A 97 -17.66 -16.08 8.44
N GLY A 98 -16.78 -16.85 9.12
CA GLY A 98 -17.18 -17.99 9.93
C GLY A 98 -18.10 -18.95 9.17
N ARG A 99 -19.32 -19.15 9.67
CA ARG A 99 -20.33 -20.04 9.04
C ARG A 99 -20.87 -19.50 7.69
N PHE A 100 -20.68 -18.22 7.40
CA PHE A 100 -21.13 -17.58 6.16
C PHE A 100 -20.11 -17.67 5.02
N LYS A 101 -18.91 -18.26 5.23
CA LYS A 101 -17.88 -18.45 4.19
C LYS A 101 -18.42 -18.99 2.86
N PRO A 102 -19.37 -19.95 2.81
CA PRO A 102 -19.93 -20.42 1.53
C PRO A 102 -20.67 -19.36 0.72
N ASP A 103 -21.16 -18.30 1.39
CA ASP A 103 -21.99 -17.26 0.79
C ASP A 103 -21.21 -15.95 0.54
N ALA A 104 -19.94 -15.85 0.99
CA ALA A 104 -19.12 -14.64 0.95
C ALA A 104 -19.05 -13.97 -0.46
N PHE A 105 -19.17 -14.76 -1.50
CA PHE A 105 -19.11 -14.37 -2.92
C PHE A 105 -20.47 -14.50 -3.64
N SER A 106 -21.57 -14.53 -2.89
CA SER A 106 -22.92 -14.62 -3.41
C SER A 106 -23.82 -13.61 -2.69
N PRO A 107 -23.84 -12.35 -3.16
CA PRO A 107 -24.48 -11.22 -2.47
C PRO A 107 -25.91 -11.49 -2.01
N GLU A 108 -26.73 -12.04 -2.88
CA GLU A 108 -28.13 -12.37 -2.58
C GLU A 108 -28.25 -13.38 -1.44
N ARG A 109 -27.50 -14.49 -1.51
CA ARG A 109 -27.51 -15.54 -0.48
C ARG A 109 -26.94 -15.06 0.84
N LEU A 110 -25.86 -14.29 0.79
CA LEU A 110 -25.25 -13.70 1.98
C LEU A 110 -26.26 -12.80 2.69
N LYS A 111 -26.87 -11.87 1.96
CA LYS A 111 -27.85 -10.93 2.52
C LYS A 111 -29.05 -11.64 3.14
N GLU A 112 -29.59 -12.66 2.48
CA GLU A 112 -30.68 -13.48 3.04
C GLU A 112 -30.29 -14.21 4.32
N ASN A 113 -29.05 -14.70 4.39
CA ASN A 113 -28.57 -15.38 5.59
C ASN A 113 -28.24 -14.40 6.73
N LEU A 114 -27.74 -13.20 6.41
CA LEU A 114 -27.53 -12.13 7.39
C LEU A 114 -28.86 -11.63 7.99
N LYS A 115 -29.96 -11.57 7.21
CA LYS A 115 -31.30 -11.25 7.73
C LYS A 115 -31.74 -12.14 8.85
N LYS A 116 -31.38 -13.44 8.83
CA LYS A 116 -31.75 -14.40 9.87
C LYS A 116 -31.09 -14.15 11.22
N VAL A 117 -29.99 -13.38 11.22
CA VAL A 117 -29.19 -13.07 12.41
C VAL A 117 -29.00 -11.57 12.62
N LYS A 118 -29.79 -10.76 11.94
CA LYS A 118 -29.64 -9.30 11.95
C LYS A 118 -29.62 -8.68 13.35
N ASP A 119 -30.28 -9.31 14.32
CA ASP A 119 -30.34 -8.82 15.70
C ASP A 119 -29.01 -8.89 16.45
N SER A 120 -28.02 -9.58 15.90
CA SER A 120 -26.65 -9.62 16.43
C SER A 120 -25.76 -8.47 15.95
N PHE A 121 -26.23 -7.64 15.03
CA PHE A 121 -25.47 -6.52 14.46
C PHE A 121 -25.93 -5.17 15.01
N ASP A 122 -25.08 -4.15 14.83
CA ASP A 122 -25.38 -2.77 15.15
C ASP A 122 -26.51 -2.21 14.28
N LYS A 123 -27.08 -1.09 14.69
CA LYS A 123 -28.29 -0.51 14.11
C LYS A 123 -28.14 -0.20 12.62
N ASP A 124 -27.04 0.42 12.21
CA ASP A 124 -26.78 0.79 10.81
C ASP A 124 -26.65 -0.43 9.91
N ILE A 125 -25.98 -1.49 10.37
CA ILE A 125 -25.88 -2.76 9.63
C ILE A 125 -27.26 -3.40 9.46
N LYS A 126 -28.10 -3.39 10.51
CA LYS A 126 -29.47 -3.90 10.44
C LYS A 126 -30.30 -3.16 9.41
N GLU A 127 -30.23 -1.83 9.39
CA GLU A 127 -30.92 -0.97 8.43
C GLU A 127 -30.47 -1.28 6.99
N ASP A 128 -29.16 -1.44 6.78
CA ASP A 128 -28.59 -1.76 5.47
C ASP A 128 -28.93 -3.20 5.00
N ILE A 129 -29.03 -4.18 5.91
CA ILE A 129 -29.49 -5.53 5.60
C ILE A 129 -30.95 -5.52 5.10
N GLU A 130 -31.80 -4.70 5.68
CA GLU A 130 -33.22 -4.58 5.28
C GLU A 130 -33.39 -3.74 4.01
N SER A 131 -32.51 -2.76 3.76
CA SER A 131 -32.58 -1.89 2.60
C SER A 131 -32.30 -2.65 1.30
N PRO A 132 -33.03 -2.40 0.20
CA PRO A 132 -32.69 -2.91 -1.13
C PRO A 132 -31.42 -2.29 -1.71
N ASP A 133 -30.94 -1.16 -1.14
CA ASP A 133 -29.91 -0.30 -1.72
C ASP A 133 -28.48 -0.75 -1.41
N TYR A 134 -28.31 -1.83 -0.67
CA TYR A 134 -26.99 -2.36 -0.35
C TYR A 134 -26.76 -3.78 -0.86
N MET A 135 -25.57 -3.98 -1.44
CA MET A 135 -25.05 -5.29 -1.86
C MET A 135 -23.98 -5.71 -0.87
N PHE A 136 -24.12 -6.89 -0.27
CA PHE A 136 -23.18 -7.45 0.71
C PHE A 136 -22.31 -8.51 0.08
N GLY A 137 -21.01 -8.55 0.43
CA GLY A 137 -20.10 -9.60 -0.02
C GLY A 137 -18.65 -9.14 -0.08
N ARG A 138 -17.71 -10.07 0.03
CA ARG A 138 -16.29 -9.78 -0.13
C ARG A 138 -15.99 -9.28 -1.54
N GLY A 139 -15.29 -8.15 -1.63
CA GLY A 139 -14.93 -7.51 -2.91
C GLY A 139 -16.06 -6.69 -3.55
N THR A 140 -17.26 -6.62 -2.93
CA THR A 140 -18.36 -5.79 -3.48
C THR A 140 -18.04 -4.32 -3.41
N ALA A 141 -17.40 -3.89 -2.34
CA ALA A 141 -16.92 -2.52 -2.15
C ALA A 141 -15.43 -2.43 -2.52
N ASP A 142 -14.61 -3.30 -2.00
CA ASP A 142 -13.15 -3.28 -2.08
C ASP A 142 -12.61 -4.42 -2.95
N MET A 143 -12.18 -4.10 -4.24
CA MET A 143 -12.74 -2.97 -5.00
C MET A 143 -13.31 -3.43 -6.36
N LYS A 144 -13.79 -4.70 -6.46
CA LYS A 144 -14.37 -5.21 -7.72
C LYS A 144 -15.61 -4.44 -8.18
N GLY A 145 -16.32 -3.79 -7.23
CA GLY A 145 -17.38 -2.83 -7.57
C GLY A 145 -16.86 -1.68 -8.41
N GLY A 146 -15.80 -1.01 -7.97
CA GLY A 146 -15.13 0.03 -8.73
C GLY A 146 -14.58 -0.46 -10.07
N GLY A 147 -13.94 -1.65 -10.08
CA GLY A 147 -13.47 -2.29 -11.30
C GLY A 147 -14.58 -2.55 -12.31
N SER A 148 -15.77 -2.96 -11.84
CA SER A 148 -16.95 -3.18 -12.69
C SER A 148 -17.45 -1.89 -13.35
N ILE A 149 -17.41 -0.77 -12.63
CA ILE A 149 -17.72 0.56 -13.19
C ILE A 149 -16.76 0.89 -14.33
N GLN A 150 -15.45 0.74 -14.09
CA GLN A 150 -14.42 1.05 -15.08
C GLN A 150 -14.58 0.19 -16.35
N LEU A 151 -14.79 -1.12 -16.19
CA LEU A 151 -15.01 -2.04 -17.33
C LEU A 151 -16.27 -1.68 -18.15
N ALA A 152 -17.38 -1.33 -17.49
CA ALA A 152 -18.61 -0.91 -18.16
C ALA A 152 -18.43 0.41 -18.94
N LEU A 153 -17.71 1.37 -18.34
CA LEU A 153 -17.40 2.63 -19.04
C LEU A 153 -16.47 2.39 -20.24
N MET A 154 -15.45 1.53 -20.12
CA MET A 154 -14.58 1.14 -21.24
C MET A 154 -15.39 0.60 -22.41
N LYS A 155 -16.39 -0.26 -22.15
CA LYS A 155 -17.27 -0.80 -23.18
C LYS A 155 -18.08 0.30 -23.89
N GLN A 156 -18.51 1.34 -23.19
CA GLN A 156 -19.22 2.47 -23.79
C GLN A 156 -18.29 3.35 -24.64
N TYR A 157 -17.10 3.67 -24.13
CA TYR A 157 -16.11 4.45 -24.89
C TYR A 157 -15.69 3.72 -26.18
N ALA A 158 -15.59 2.39 -26.13
CA ALA A 158 -15.28 1.56 -27.30
C ALA A 158 -16.28 1.71 -28.47
N LYS A 159 -17.53 2.10 -28.20
CA LYS A 159 -18.55 2.35 -29.23
C LYS A 159 -18.39 3.68 -29.96
N ASN A 160 -17.62 4.60 -29.40
CA ASN A 160 -17.43 5.93 -29.97
C ASN A 160 -16.24 5.94 -30.93
N LYS A 161 -16.53 5.80 -32.23
CA LYS A 161 -15.50 5.82 -33.30
C LYS A 161 -14.73 7.13 -33.42
N ASP A 162 -15.31 8.23 -32.91
CA ASP A 162 -14.70 9.57 -32.95
C ASP A 162 -14.11 9.98 -31.59
N PHE A 163 -13.74 8.99 -30.76
CA PHE A 163 -13.13 9.25 -29.47
C PHE A 163 -11.78 9.98 -29.67
N LYS A 164 -11.62 11.14 -29.03
CA LYS A 164 -10.46 11.99 -29.31
C LYS A 164 -9.21 11.56 -28.55
N GLY A 165 -9.29 11.50 -27.22
CA GLY A 165 -8.19 11.10 -26.38
C GLY A 165 -8.05 9.57 -26.27
N ASN A 166 -7.32 9.10 -25.27
CA ASN A 166 -7.14 7.67 -25.02
C ASN A 166 -7.54 7.34 -23.58
N ILE A 167 -7.97 6.10 -23.35
CA ILE A 167 -8.13 5.55 -22.02
C ILE A 167 -7.36 4.24 -21.96
N VAL A 168 -6.50 4.10 -20.95
CA VAL A 168 -5.83 2.85 -20.59
C VAL A 168 -6.44 2.37 -19.28
N LEU A 169 -6.92 1.13 -19.22
CA LEU A 169 -7.32 0.49 -17.98
C LEU A 169 -6.27 -0.54 -17.59
N ILE A 170 -5.88 -0.52 -16.32
CA ILE A 170 -5.05 -1.56 -15.72
C ILE A 170 -5.78 -2.19 -14.53
N ALA A 171 -5.76 -3.53 -14.46
CA ALA A 171 -6.20 -4.27 -13.29
C ALA A 171 -4.98 -4.97 -12.68
N VAL A 172 -4.69 -4.65 -11.43
CA VAL A 172 -3.45 -5.05 -10.77
C VAL A 172 -3.70 -6.06 -9.65
N PRO A 173 -2.84 -7.07 -9.48
CA PRO A 173 -2.86 -7.98 -8.33
C PRO A 173 -2.04 -7.41 -7.15
N ASP A 174 -2.21 -7.99 -5.95
CA ASP A 174 -1.34 -7.80 -4.77
C ASP A 174 -1.46 -6.44 -4.08
N GLU A 175 -2.51 -5.67 -4.32
CA GLU A 175 -2.69 -4.37 -3.65
C GLU A 175 -2.76 -4.56 -2.13
N GLU A 176 -3.55 -5.51 -1.69
CA GLU A 176 -3.83 -5.86 -0.29
C GLU A 176 -2.61 -6.41 0.50
N ASN A 177 -1.44 -6.47 -0.14
CA ASN A 177 -0.20 -6.96 0.48
C ASN A 177 0.98 -6.01 0.25
N LEU A 178 1.61 -6.06 -0.93
CA LEU A 178 2.83 -5.27 -1.24
C LEU A 178 2.69 -4.42 -2.52
N SER A 179 1.53 -4.36 -3.15
CA SER A 179 1.28 -3.69 -4.45
C SER A 179 2.31 -4.06 -5.53
N ALA A 180 2.66 -5.34 -5.60
CA ALA A 180 3.61 -5.82 -6.60
C ALA A 180 3.08 -5.58 -8.03
N GLY A 181 1.76 -5.71 -8.23
CA GLY A 181 1.10 -5.43 -9.49
C GLY A 181 1.27 -3.99 -9.94
N MET A 182 1.00 -3.02 -9.08
CA MET A 182 1.14 -1.61 -9.45
C MET A 182 2.61 -1.21 -9.69
N ARG A 183 3.55 -1.77 -8.93
CA ARG A 183 4.98 -1.51 -9.18
C ARG A 183 5.42 -1.96 -10.57
N ASP A 184 4.92 -3.10 -11.05
CA ASP A 184 5.18 -3.55 -12.42
C ASP A 184 4.30 -2.85 -13.46
N ALA A 185 3.08 -2.41 -13.09
CA ALA A 185 2.22 -1.59 -13.94
C ALA A 185 2.86 -0.24 -14.32
N THR A 186 3.71 0.34 -13.47
CA THR A 186 4.45 1.56 -13.84
C THR A 186 5.37 1.34 -15.05
N LYS A 187 6.01 0.16 -15.13
CA LYS A 187 6.86 -0.24 -16.28
C LYS A 187 6.01 -0.46 -17.54
N LEU A 188 4.86 -1.12 -17.37
CA LEU A 188 3.90 -1.30 -18.46
C LEU A 188 3.43 0.04 -19.00
N LEU A 189 2.97 0.96 -18.13
CA LEU A 189 2.51 2.28 -18.53
C LEU A 189 3.62 3.08 -19.24
N ASN A 190 4.86 2.99 -18.75
CA ASN A 190 6.00 3.62 -19.42
C ASN A 190 6.22 3.04 -20.83
N SER A 191 6.16 1.72 -20.98
CA SER A 191 6.26 1.04 -22.28
C SER A 191 5.11 1.42 -23.24
N LEU A 192 3.88 1.55 -22.74
CA LEU A 192 2.72 1.99 -23.53
C LEU A 192 2.88 3.46 -23.96
N LYS A 193 3.38 4.30 -23.06
CA LYS A 193 3.69 5.72 -23.37
C LYS A 193 4.71 5.82 -24.50
N GLU A 194 5.78 5.06 -24.46
CA GLU A 194 6.79 5.04 -25.51
C GLU A 194 6.24 4.49 -26.84
N LYS A 195 5.47 3.38 -26.78
CA LYS A 195 4.94 2.71 -27.97
C LYS A 195 3.88 3.53 -28.70
N TYR A 196 2.98 4.20 -27.98
CA TYR A 196 1.81 4.85 -28.54
C TYR A 196 1.84 6.38 -28.46
N GLY A 197 2.88 6.97 -27.83
CA GLY A 197 3.02 8.41 -27.66
C GLY A 197 2.05 9.01 -26.64
N PHE A 198 1.65 8.25 -25.64
CA PHE A 198 0.64 8.68 -24.67
C PHE A 198 1.14 9.84 -23.79
N ASN A 199 0.26 10.83 -23.57
CA ASN A 199 0.43 11.93 -22.64
C ASN A 199 -0.55 11.77 -21.49
N TYR A 200 -0.10 11.11 -20.42
CA TYR A 200 -0.95 10.81 -19.26
C TYR A 200 -1.36 12.09 -18.53
N LYS A 201 -2.68 12.33 -18.44
CA LYS A 201 -3.28 13.52 -17.84
C LYS A 201 -3.82 13.29 -16.43
N LEU A 202 -4.37 12.11 -16.16
CA LEU A 202 -4.99 11.78 -14.89
C LEU A 202 -5.06 10.26 -14.73
N MET A 203 -4.76 9.77 -13.54
CA MET A 203 -5.11 8.40 -13.14
C MET A 203 -6.37 8.44 -12.26
N ILE A 204 -7.38 7.66 -12.61
CA ILE A 204 -8.64 7.52 -11.86
C ILE A 204 -8.68 6.14 -11.24
N ASN A 205 -8.63 6.08 -9.91
CA ASN A 205 -8.93 4.90 -9.13
C ASN A 205 -10.39 4.90 -8.70
N SER A 206 -10.94 3.75 -8.38
CA SER A 206 -12.34 3.60 -7.96
C SER A 206 -12.47 2.82 -6.66
N GLU A 207 -11.50 2.99 -5.74
CA GLU A 207 -11.61 2.53 -4.36
C GLU A 207 -12.84 3.12 -3.67
N PRO A 208 -13.54 2.35 -2.85
CA PRO A 208 -14.73 2.85 -2.18
C PRO A 208 -14.41 4.04 -1.29
N HIS A 209 -15.36 4.96 -1.20
CA HIS A 209 -15.29 6.00 -0.19
C HIS A 209 -16.19 5.69 1.01
N GLU A 210 -15.79 6.12 2.19
CA GLU A 210 -16.63 6.12 3.36
C GLU A 210 -17.20 7.53 3.57
N ARG A 211 -18.50 7.64 3.83
CA ARG A 211 -19.14 8.92 4.14
C ARG A 211 -18.82 9.32 5.58
N GLN A 212 -18.44 10.57 5.74
CA GLN A 212 -18.18 11.18 7.06
C GLN A 212 -19.49 11.47 7.82
N GLU A 213 -19.39 12.07 9.02
CA GLU A 213 -20.54 12.39 9.89
C GLU A 213 -21.62 13.24 9.20
N ASP A 214 -21.24 14.07 8.21
CA ASP A 214 -22.19 14.88 7.43
C ASP A 214 -22.91 14.10 6.32
N SER A 215 -22.64 12.81 6.22
CA SER A 215 -23.24 11.86 5.25
C SER A 215 -23.05 12.23 3.77
N LYS A 216 -22.11 13.12 3.44
CA LYS A 216 -21.83 13.51 2.05
C LYS A 216 -20.90 12.52 1.38
N GLY A 217 -21.01 12.42 0.05
CA GLY A 217 -20.03 11.72 -0.78
C GLY A 217 -18.63 12.33 -0.65
N VAL A 218 -17.62 11.53 -0.94
CA VAL A 218 -16.22 11.94 -0.82
C VAL A 218 -15.45 11.51 -2.06
N PHE A 219 -14.53 12.34 -2.51
CA PHE A 219 -13.49 11.97 -3.46
C PHE A 219 -12.12 12.43 -2.95
N TYR A 220 -11.06 11.77 -3.43
CA TYR A 220 -9.72 12.01 -2.92
C TYR A 220 -8.78 12.40 -4.06
N GLU A 221 -7.98 13.46 -3.86
CA GLU A 221 -7.03 13.99 -4.86
C GLU A 221 -5.58 13.57 -4.57
N GLY A 222 -5.38 12.38 -4.05
CA GLY A 222 -4.09 11.83 -3.70
C GLY A 222 -4.21 10.56 -2.85
N SER A 223 -3.08 10.09 -2.34
CA SER A 223 -2.99 8.94 -1.45
C SER A 223 -1.90 9.18 -0.41
N ILE A 224 -2.15 8.73 0.82
CA ILE A 224 -1.13 8.73 1.86
C ILE A 224 0.05 7.84 1.45
N GLY A 225 1.25 8.22 1.92
CA GLY A 225 2.42 7.36 1.84
C GLY A 225 2.59 6.50 3.08
N LYS A 226 3.41 5.47 2.96
CA LYS A 226 3.79 4.60 4.08
C LYS A 226 5.26 4.27 4.01
N VAL A 227 5.92 4.41 5.13
CA VAL A 227 7.25 3.86 5.37
C VAL A 227 7.19 2.87 6.52
N MET A 228 8.03 1.85 6.47
CA MET A 228 8.13 0.82 7.50
C MET A 228 9.52 0.86 8.13
N PRO A 229 9.76 1.74 9.12
CA PRO A 229 11.01 1.71 9.86
C PRO A 229 11.17 0.40 10.63
N PHE A 230 12.39 -0.12 10.64
CA PHE A 230 12.77 -1.19 11.53
C PHE A 230 13.82 -0.74 12.54
N ILE A 231 13.83 -1.38 13.69
CA ILE A 231 14.86 -1.23 14.72
C ILE A 231 15.36 -2.61 15.13
N TYR A 232 16.67 -2.72 15.24
CA TYR A 232 17.36 -3.89 15.75
C TYR A 232 18.30 -3.45 16.88
N ALA A 233 17.98 -3.79 18.11
CA ALA A 233 18.80 -3.52 19.28
C ALA A 233 19.63 -4.79 19.60
N ARG A 234 20.95 -4.72 19.38
CA ARG A 234 21.90 -5.74 19.80
C ARG A 234 22.37 -5.46 21.22
N GLY A 235 22.30 -6.48 22.07
CA GLY A 235 22.84 -6.48 23.43
C GLY A 235 24.18 -7.16 23.57
N VAL A 236 24.53 -7.41 24.81
CA VAL A 236 25.68 -8.26 25.19
C VAL A 236 25.16 -9.32 26.14
N MET A 237 25.37 -10.58 25.78
CA MET A 237 24.87 -11.72 26.53
C MET A 237 25.59 -11.83 27.91
N ALA A 238 24.80 -12.12 28.94
CA ALA A 238 25.29 -12.46 30.27
C ALA A 238 24.32 -13.44 30.95
N HIS A 239 24.79 -14.16 31.94
CA HIS A 239 23.94 -14.98 32.78
C HIS A 239 23.03 -14.09 33.65
N GLY A 240 21.76 -14.48 33.83
CA GLY A 240 20.77 -13.71 34.58
C GLY A 240 21.19 -13.35 36.04
N GLY A 241 22.07 -14.14 36.66
CA GLY A 241 22.67 -13.83 37.94
C GLY A 241 23.80 -12.76 37.88
N ASN A 242 24.28 -12.44 36.68
CA ASN A 242 25.38 -11.48 36.43
C ASN A 242 24.95 -10.45 35.39
N VAL A 243 23.74 -9.91 35.50
CA VAL A 243 23.13 -8.99 34.49
C VAL A 243 23.99 -7.76 34.20
N LEU A 244 24.84 -7.33 35.15
CA LEU A 244 25.72 -6.18 35.01
C LEU A 244 26.99 -6.47 34.18
N ASP A 245 27.26 -7.73 33.84
CA ASP A 245 28.35 -8.10 32.93
C ASP A 245 27.92 -8.03 31.45
N GLY A 246 26.63 -7.91 31.21
CA GLY A 246 26.02 -7.79 29.89
C GLY A 246 25.26 -6.49 29.68
N PHE A 247 24.57 -6.43 28.54
CA PHE A 247 23.64 -5.36 28.22
C PHE A 247 22.34 -5.98 27.70
N ASN A 248 21.23 -5.77 28.41
CA ASN A 248 19.93 -6.30 27.99
C ASN A 248 19.32 -5.39 26.92
N PRO A 249 19.17 -5.85 25.66
CA PRO A 249 18.60 -5.04 24.60
C PRO A 249 17.08 -4.81 24.77
N VAL A 250 16.40 -5.59 25.62
CA VAL A 250 14.98 -5.42 25.93
C VAL A 250 14.72 -4.05 26.57
N SER A 251 15.56 -3.61 27.53
CA SER A 251 15.42 -2.30 28.16
C SER A 251 15.51 -1.18 27.15
N LEU A 252 16.48 -1.25 26.23
CA LEU A 252 16.70 -0.26 25.19
C LEU A 252 15.53 -0.24 24.19
N MET A 253 15.09 -1.41 23.72
CA MET A 253 13.96 -1.49 22.80
C MET A 253 12.67 -1.00 23.45
N SER A 254 12.43 -1.31 24.72
CA SER A 254 11.25 -0.82 25.45
C SER A 254 11.20 0.70 25.54
N GLU A 255 12.35 1.35 25.76
CA GLU A 255 12.43 2.82 25.78
C GLU A 255 12.21 3.41 24.39
N ILE A 256 12.71 2.78 23.32
CA ILE A 256 12.45 3.20 21.94
C ILE A 256 10.95 3.05 21.60
N VAL A 257 10.34 1.90 21.93
CA VAL A 257 8.90 1.66 21.73
C VAL A 257 8.09 2.72 22.46
N ARG A 258 8.37 2.99 23.73
CA ARG A 258 7.68 4.01 24.53
C ARG A 258 7.74 5.42 23.92
N LYS A 259 8.82 5.74 23.20
CA LYS A 259 9.00 7.05 22.54
C LYS A 259 8.47 7.11 21.11
N THR A 260 8.13 5.99 20.52
CA THR A 260 7.68 5.92 19.12
C THR A 260 6.20 5.54 18.97
N GLU A 261 5.66 4.66 19.84
CA GLU A 261 4.25 4.24 19.79
C GLU A 261 3.33 5.43 20.08
N ILE A 262 2.36 5.65 19.17
CA ILE A 262 1.37 6.74 19.23
C ILE A 262 2.04 8.14 19.43
N ASN A 263 3.23 8.32 18.85
CA ASN A 263 3.95 9.59 18.98
C ASN A 263 3.57 10.55 17.84
N MET A 264 2.87 11.63 18.17
CA MET A 264 2.45 12.67 17.21
C MET A 264 3.61 13.43 16.54
N ASP A 265 4.83 13.44 17.11
CA ASP A 265 6.01 14.03 16.47
C ASP A 265 6.46 13.24 15.22
N LEU A 266 6.03 11.98 15.11
CA LEU A 266 6.26 11.13 13.95
C LEU A 266 5.07 11.10 12.99
N ALA A 267 3.90 11.61 13.38
CA ALA A 267 2.79 11.86 12.47
C ALA A 267 3.14 12.98 11.48
N ASP A 268 2.45 13.01 10.35
CA ASP A 268 2.65 14.00 9.33
C ASP A 268 1.40 14.84 9.12
N SER A 269 1.58 16.11 8.74
CA SER A 269 0.46 17.03 8.50
C SER A 269 0.70 17.85 7.25
N PHE A 270 -0.31 17.96 6.40
CA PHE A 270 -0.27 18.73 5.16
C PHE A 270 -1.67 19.28 4.85
N GLU A 271 -1.77 20.59 4.57
CA GLU A 271 -3.02 21.28 4.16
C GLU A 271 -4.24 21.02 5.08
N GLY A 272 -4.01 20.93 6.38
CA GLY A 272 -5.08 20.71 7.37
C GLY A 272 -5.42 19.24 7.64
N GLU A 273 -4.86 18.31 6.87
CA GLU A 273 -4.97 16.88 7.13
C GLU A 273 -3.79 16.38 7.96
N THR A 274 -4.01 15.36 8.76
CA THR A 274 -2.98 14.79 9.64
C THR A 274 -3.11 13.27 9.64
N THR A 275 -1.98 12.57 9.48
CA THR A 275 -1.95 11.10 9.58
C THR A 275 -2.23 10.64 11.00
N VAL A 276 -2.71 9.42 11.15
CA VAL A 276 -2.66 8.73 12.44
C VAL A 276 -1.20 8.61 12.90
N PRO A 277 -0.93 8.61 14.21
CA PRO A 277 0.42 8.41 14.73
C PRO A 277 0.92 6.99 14.41
N PRO A 278 2.25 6.76 14.45
CA PRO A 278 2.82 5.46 14.17
C PRO A 278 2.40 4.41 15.19
N THR A 279 2.45 3.16 14.75
CA THR A 279 2.22 1.99 15.61
C THR A 279 3.15 0.84 15.26
N TRP A 280 3.56 0.09 16.29
CA TRP A 280 4.39 -1.11 16.12
C TRP A 280 3.56 -2.28 15.59
N LEU A 281 4.04 -2.90 14.51
CA LEU A 281 3.38 -4.04 13.88
C LEU A 281 4.03 -5.38 14.22
N TYR A 282 5.32 -5.35 14.59
CA TYR A 282 6.07 -6.56 14.90
C TYR A 282 7.16 -6.25 15.92
N LEU A 283 7.31 -7.11 16.93
CA LEU A 283 8.35 -7.02 17.95
C LEU A 283 8.69 -8.42 18.46
N LYS A 284 9.96 -8.79 18.44
CA LYS A 284 10.44 -10.09 18.90
C LYS A 284 11.86 -9.98 19.44
N ASP A 285 12.21 -10.80 20.44
CA ASP A 285 13.61 -11.05 20.83
C ASP A 285 14.22 -12.22 20.03
N SER A 286 15.52 -12.44 20.23
CA SER A 286 16.28 -13.50 19.56
C SER A 286 16.11 -14.89 20.17
N LYS A 287 15.31 -15.05 21.23
CA LYS A 287 15.15 -16.32 21.94
C LYS A 287 13.89 -17.05 21.46
N ASP A 288 14.05 -18.32 21.17
CA ASP A 288 12.90 -19.21 20.90
C ASP A 288 12.52 -20.04 22.15
N PHE A 289 13.43 -20.16 23.12
CA PHE A 289 13.23 -20.92 24.36
C PHE A 289 13.71 -20.12 25.57
N TYR A 290 13.12 -20.40 26.72
CA TYR A 290 13.62 -19.87 27.99
C TYR A 290 14.94 -20.53 28.35
N ASP A 291 15.94 -19.70 28.65
CA ASP A 291 17.14 -20.03 29.40
C ASP A 291 17.49 -18.84 30.32
N VAL A 292 18.45 -19.02 31.20
CA VAL A 292 18.81 -18.04 32.25
C VAL A 292 19.71 -16.88 31.74
N SER A 293 19.98 -16.77 30.45
CA SER A 293 20.79 -15.69 29.85
C SER A 293 19.98 -14.53 29.35
N LEU A 294 20.60 -13.34 29.24
CA LEU A 294 20.06 -12.19 28.55
C LEU A 294 19.87 -12.52 27.05
N PRO A 295 18.83 -12.00 26.38
CA PRO A 295 18.72 -12.14 24.93
C PRO A 295 19.86 -11.38 24.23
N LEU A 296 20.29 -11.90 23.07
CA LEU A 296 21.34 -11.25 22.29
C LEU A 296 20.82 -10.01 21.56
N SER A 297 19.58 -10.04 21.12
CA SER A 297 18.96 -8.93 20.40
C SER A 297 17.44 -8.87 20.59
N VAL A 298 16.87 -7.69 20.32
CA VAL A 298 15.44 -7.45 20.17
C VAL A 298 15.26 -6.64 18.90
N TYR A 299 14.28 -6.98 18.08
CA TYR A 299 14.05 -6.32 16.82
C TYR A 299 12.55 -6.22 16.48
N GLY A 300 12.20 -5.22 15.70
CA GLY A 300 10.84 -5.03 15.29
C GLY A 300 10.68 -3.90 14.28
N CYS A 301 9.45 -3.69 13.84
CA CYS A 301 9.11 -2.65 12.88
C CYS A 301 7.79 -1.96 13.23
N LEU A 302 7.67 -0.72 12.78
CA LEU A 302 6.51 0.13 12.98
C LEU A 302 6.01 0.68 11.63
N SER A 303 4.73 1.03 11.57
CA SER A 303 4.12 1.71 10.43
C SER A 303 4.12 3.21 10.68
N VAL A 304 4.62 3.98 9.73
CA VAL A 304 4.58 5.46 9.73
C VAL A 304 3.94 5.90 8.43
N LEU A 305 2.83 6.65 8.54
CA LEU A 305 2.15 7.23 7.39
C LEU A 305 2.70 8.62 7.09
N THR A 306 2.73 9.00 5.82
CA THR A 306 3.31 10.28 5.38
C THR A 306 2.38 11.01 4.42
N LEU A 307 2.42 12.36 4.47
CA LEU A 307 1.75 13.29 3.55
C LEU A 307 2.75 14.17 2.80
N LYS A 308 3.90 14.46 3.42
CA LYS A 308 4.99 15.27 2.85
C LYS A 308 6.38 14.84 3.33
N ASN A 309 6.48 14.13 4.46
CA ASN A 309 7.77 13.72 4.99
C ASN A 309 8.40 12.66 4.09
N SER A 310 9.63 12.90 3.65
CA SER A 310 10.40 11.92 2.88
C SER A 310 10.87 10.75 3.77
N PRO A 311 11.29 9.61 3.20
CA PRO A 311 11.94 8.54 3.95
C PRO A 311 13.13 9.04 4.79
N LYS A 312 13.89 10.00 4.27
CA LYS A 312 15.03 10.62 4.96
C LYS A 312 14.60 11.40 6.20
N ASP A 313 13.49 12.16 6.12
CA ASP A 313 12.96 12.93 7.25
C ASP A 313 12.58 12.00 8.40
N ILE A 314 11.89 10.88 8.09
CA ILE A 314 11.50 9.87 9.08
C ILE A 314 12.74 9.19 9.69
N LEU A 315 13.73 8.80 8.89
CA LEU A 315 14.98 8.20 9.39
C LEU A 315 15.73 9.15 10.32
N THR A 316 15.79 10.44 10.00
CA THR A 316 16.44 11.46 10.84
C THR A 316 15.74 11.60 12.20
N LYS A 317 14.42 11.64 12.22
CA LYS A 317 13.63 11.66 13.47
C LYS A 317 13.89 10.40 14.30
N LEU A 318 13.90 9.24 13.64
CA LEU A 318 14.10 7.95 14.27
C LEU A 318 15.50 7.80 14.89
N GLU A 319 16.54 8.22 14.17
CA GLU A 319 17.91 8.26 14.69
C GLU A 319 17.99 9.04 16.00
N ASN A 320 17.44 10.26 16.01
CA ASN A 320 17.42 11.10 17.21
C ASN A 320 16.69 10.44 18.39
N ILE A 321 15.57 9.73 18.12
CA ILE A 321 14.85 8.99 19.16
C ILE A 321 15.70 7.83 19.67
N CYS A 322 16.37 7.07 18.79
CA CYS A 322 17.24 5.96 19.16
C CYS A 322 18.41 6.44 20.02
N VAL A 323 19.08 7.52 19.63
CA VAL A 323 20.20 8.11 20.40
C VAL A 323 19.74 8.52 21.80
N LYS A 324 18.67 9.32 21.91
CA LYS A 324 18.12 9.77 23.20
C LYS A 324 17.60 8.62 24.07
N SER A 325 17.09 7.56 23.46
CA SER A 325 16.64 6.36 24.18
C SER A 325 17.82 5.59 24.74
N PHE A 326 18.88 5.47 23.95
CA PHE A 326 20.09 4.78 24.40
C PHE A 326 20.77 5.55 25.53
N GLU A 327 20.90 6.88 25.42
CA GLU A 327 21.42 7.75 26.46
C GLU A 327 20.65 7.57 27.79
N ALA A 328 19.31 7.63 27.73
CA ALA A 328 18.46 7.48 28.91
C ALA A 328 18.65 6.10 29.59
N VAL A 329 18.71 5.03 28.80
CA VAL A 329 18.95 3.67 29.34
C VAL A 329 20.36 3.56 29.99
N LEU A 330 21.38 4.16 29.39
CA LEU A 330 22.71 4.16 29.96
C LEU A 330 22.80 4.98 31.27
N GLU A 331 22.08 6.10 31.35
CA GLU A 331 22.00 6.90 32.57
C GLU A 331 21.33 6.12 33.71
N ASP A 332 20.16 5.49 33.42
CA ASP A 332 19.46 4.64 34.37
C ASP A 332 20.33 3.44 34.84
N MET A 333 20.99 2.78 33.89
CA MET A 333 21.89 1.68 34.20
C MET A 333 23.05 2.14 35.08
N LYS A 334 23.67 3.28 34.77
CA LYS A 334 24.75 3.85 35.53
C LYS A 334 24.32 4.17 36.97
N LEU A 335 23.19 4.83 37.15
CA LEU A 335 22.64 5.14 38.47
C LEU A 335 22.42 3.86 39.31
N ASN A 336 21.74 2.86 38.72
CA ASN A 336 21.49 1.61 39.42
C ASN A 336 22.76 0.81 39.68
N TYR A 337 23.73 0.91 38.78
CA TYR A 337 25.05 0.29 38.97
C TYR A 337 25.82 0.92 40.11
N GLU A 338 25.81 2.25 40.28
CA GLU A 338 26.45 2.96 41.39
C GLU A 338 25.81 2.55 42.72
N ILE A 339 24.50 2.39 42.79
CA ILE A 339 23.80 1.88 43.99
C ILE A 339 24.29 0.46 44.35
N TYR A 340 24.36 -0.42 43.34
CA TYR A 340 24.84 -1.81 43.54
C TYR A 340 26.33 -1.86 43.83
N SER A 341 27.17 -1.04 43.16
CA SER A 341 28.62 -1.09 43.21
C SER A 341 29.20 -0.54 44.52
N SER A 342 28.37 0.08 45.39
CA SER A 342 28.82 0.35 46.78
C SER A 342 29.36 -0.91 47.47
N TYR A 343 29.11 -2.08 46.90
CA TYR A 343 29.60 -3.39 47.38
C TYR A 343 30.66 -4.04 46.49
N LYS A 344 30.86 -3.61 45.21
CA LYS A 344 31.89 -4.16 44.29
C LYS A 344 32.26 -3.13 43.22
N LEU A 345 33.56 -2.84 43.09
CA LEU A 345 34.10 -1.91 42.10
C LEU A 345 34.23 -2.56 40.72
N LYS A 346 33.35 -2.19 39.78
CA LYS A 346 33.52 -2.46 38.34
C LYS A 346 32.96 -1.27 37.57
N GLU A 347 33.70 -0.74 36.60
CA GLU A 347 33.22 0.36 35.76
C GLU A 347 32.33 -0.16 34.63
N MET A 348 31.25 0.55 34.38
CA MET A 348 30.39 0.32 33.23
C MET A 348 30.85 1.21 32.07
N ASN A 349 31.31 0.62 30.98
CA ASN A 349 31.96 1.32 29.87
C ASN A 349 31.13 1.27 28.55
N TRP A 350 29.81 1.03 28.64
CA TRP A 350 28.94 1.05 27.44
C TRP A 350 28.85 2.47 26.88
N LYS A 351 28.86 2.57 25.52
CA LYS A 351 28.72 3.83 24.79
C LYS A 351 27.54 3.77 23.86
N VAL A 352 26.91 4.94 23.59
CA VAL A 352 25.89 5.06 22.58
C VAL A 352 26.46 4.70 21.21
N LYS A 353 25.88 3.70 20.57
CA LYS A 353 26.19 3.29 19.20
C LYS A 353 24.88 3.08 18.45
N VAL A 354 24.51 4.07 17.62
CA VAL A 354 23.34 4.05 16.77
C VAL A 354 23.83 4.21 15.33
N LYS A 355 23.42 3.32 14.43
CA LYS A 355 23.80 3.33 13.02
C LYS A 355 22.61 2.96 12.14
N ASP A 356 22.56 3.53 10.95
CA ASP A 356 21.73 3.00 9.90
C ASP A 356 22.30 1.69 9.31
N PHE A 357 21.53 1.03 8.47
CA PHE A 357 21.97 -0.23 7.85
C PHE A 357 23.24 -0.04 7.00
N ALA A 358 23.33 1.04 6.22
CA ALA A 358 24.54 1.32 5.45
C ALA A 358 25.77 1.47 6.33
N GLY A 359 25.64 2.12 7.49
CA GLY A 359 26.73 2.31 8.43
C GLY A 359 27.30 1.03 9.02
N ILE A 360 26.45 0.01 9.30
CA ILE A 360 26.96 -1.30 9.74
C ILE A 360 27.54 -2.11 8.57
N TYR A 361 26.98 -1.99 7.37
CA TYR A 361 27.51 -2.62 6.17
C TYR A 361 28.93 -2.12 5.84
N GLU A 362 29.13 -0.80 5.82
CA GLU A 362 30.43 -0.20 5.54
C GLU A 362 31.47 -0.52 6.64
N GLU A 363 31.07 -0.60 7.91
CA GLU A 363 31.96 -1.03 9.01
C GLU A 363 32.43 -2.48 8.80
N ALA A 364 31.51 -3.39 8.47
CA ALA A 364 31.82 -4.79 8.19
C ALA A 364 32.74 -4.93 6.96
N LYS A 365 32.46 -4.18 5.90
CA LYS A 365 33.25 -4.14 4.68
C LYS A 365 34.66 -3.59 4.92
N LEU A 366 34.82 -2.56 5.76
CA LEU A 366 36.12 -2.01 6.12
C LEU A 366 36.98 -3.03 6.88
N LEU A 367 36.36 -3.81 7.78
CA LEU A 367 37.04 -4.78 8.60
C LEU A 367 37.43 -6.05 7.83
N TYR A 368 36.55 -6.59 6.99
CA TYR A 368 36.74 -7.90 6.37
C TYR A 368 36.83 -7.85 4.83
N LYS A 369 36.68 -6.68 4.23
CA LYS A 369 36.86 -6.43 2.78
C LYS A 369 36.12 -7.45 1.90
N GLN A 370 36.83 -8.10 0.98
CA GLN A 370 36.25 -9.00 0.00
C GLN A 370 35.61 -10.24 0.64
N ASP A 371 36.12 -10.74 1.76
CA ASP A 371 35.54 -11.90 2.46
C ASP A 371 34.12 -11.60 2.95
N PHE A 372 33.89 -10.39 3.47
CA PHE A 372 32.55 -9.96 3.84
C PHE A 372 31.64 -9.80 2.63
N GLU A 373 32.12 -9.17 1.54
CA GLU A 373 31.29 -8.93 0.34
C GLU A 373 30.84 -10.26 -0.30
N MET A 374 31.74 -11.27 -0.36
CA MET A 374 31.36 -12.60 -0.86
C MET A 374 30.33 -13.28 0.05
N ALA A 375 30.55 -13.29 1.35
CA ALA A 375 29.63 -13.89 2.32
C ALA A 375 28.26 -13.16 2.33
N TYR A 376 28.25 -11.85 2.12
CA TYR A 376 27.03 -11.04 2.03
C TYR A 376 26.20 -11.41 0.80
N ILE A 377 26.84 -11.57 -0.37
CA ILE A 377 26.17 -12.00 -1.61
C ILE A 377 25.58 -13.41 -1.44
N GLU A 378 26.35 -14.34 -0.87
CA GLU A 378 25.87 -15.70 -0.58
C GLU A 378 24.64 -15.68 0.34
N LYS A 379 24.65 -14.83 1.37
CA LYS A 379 23.50 -14.67 2.28
C LYS A 379 22.28 -14.08 1.58
N LEU A 380 22.45 -13.12 0.68
CA LEU A 380 21.35 -12.59 -0.12
C LEU A 380 20.73 -13.66 -1.02
N ASP A 381 21.55 -14.47 -1.69
CA ASP A 381 21.08 -15.57 -2.55
C ASP A 381 20.34 -16.65 -1.74
N GLU A 382 20.83 -16.98 -0.55
CA GLU A 382 20.16 -17.88 0.40
C GLU A 382 18.76 -17.35 0.77
N LEU A 383 18.68 -16.08 1.23
CA LEU A 383 17.43 -15.46 1.63
C LEU A 383 16.43 -15.36 0.48
N LYS A 384 16.91 -15.05 -0.73
CA LYS A 384 16.10 -15.02 -1.95
C LYS A 384 15.54 -16.41 -2.28
N ALA A 385 16.35 -17.44 -2.16
CA ALA A 385 15.91 -18.81 -2.42
C ALA A 385 14.87 -19.29 -1.38
N LEU A 386 15.04 -18.93 -0.11
CA LEU A 386 14.08 -19.24 0.97
C LEU A 386 12.76 -18.50 0.77
N TYR A 387 12.81 -17.20 0.45
CA TYR A 387 11.63 -16.37 0.20
C TYR A 387 10.81 -16.88 -0.98
N ASN A 388 11.45 -17.17 -2.12
CA ASN A 388 10.78 -17.69 -3.32
C ASN A 388 10.12 -19.08 -3.11
N LYS A 389 10.60 -19.85 -2.13
CA LYS A 389 9.99 -21.12 -1.71
C LYS A 389 8.88 -20.95 -0.64
N GLY A 390 8.62 -19.75 -0.17
CA GLY A 390 7.70 -19.48 0.92
C GLY A 390 8.17 -19.95 2.31
N ASN A 391 9.47 -20.22 2.47
CA ASN A 391 10.06 -20.72 3.73
C ASN A 391 10.44 -19.60 4.70
N ILE A 392 10.46 -18.36 4.25
CA ILE A 392 10.75 -17.18 5.07
C ILE A 392 9.89 -16.01 4.62
N THR A 393 9.43 -15.20 5.57
CA THR A 393 8.74 -13.93 5.28
C THR A 393 9.75 -12.82 5.02
N ILE A 394 9.34 -11.76 4.32
CA ILE A 394 10.21 -10.61 4.03
C ILE A 394 10.68 -9.92 5.33
N ILE A 395 9.81 -9.87 6.36
CA ILE A 395 10.16 -9.35 7.69
C ILE A 395 11.31 -10.15 8.30
N LYS A 396 11.18 -11.47 8.33
CA LYS A 396 12.21 -12.35 8.90
C LYS A 396 13.50 -12.28 8.11
N ALA A 397 13.44 -12.27 6.78
CA ALA A 397 14.61 -12.13 5.91
C ALA A 397 15.38 -10.83 6.17
N ASN A 398 14.65 -9.71 6.38
CA ASN A 398 15.27 -8.43 6.73
C ASN A 398 16.10 -8.51 8.02
N PHE A 399 15.52 -9.07 9.08
CA PHE A 399 16.22 -9.17 10.36
C PHE A 399 17.34 -10.22 10.35
N GLU A 400 17.20 -11.31 9.61
CA GLU A 400 18.31 -12.26 9.41
C GLU A 400 19.49 -11.62 8.67
N LEU A 401 19.25 -10.73 7.72
CA LEU A 401 20.31 -10.02 7.03
C LEU A 401 21.02 -9.00 7.94
N VAL A 402 20.26 -8.25 8.74
CA VAL A 402 20.82 -7.33 9.74
C VAL A 402 21.68 -8.08 10.76
N ASP A 403 21.18 -9.18 11.31
CA ASP A 403 21.90 -10.04 12.23
C ASP A 403 23.20 -10.59 11.61
N PHE A 404 23.11 -11.04 10.35
CA PHE A 404 24.26 -11.52 9.60
C PHE A 404 25.37 -10.47 9.50
N VAL A 405 25.05 -9.24 9.10
CA VAL A 405 26.04 -8.14 9.00
C VAL A 405 26.65 -7.82 10.36
N LEU A 406 25.84 -7.81 11.43
CA LEU A 406 26.30 -7.54 12.78
C LEU A 406 27.31 -8.57 13.30
N ARG A 407 27.39 -9.78 12.75
CA ARG A 407 28.40 -10.79 13.12
C ARG A 407 29.82 -10.41 12.66
N PHE A 408 29.93 -9.50 11.69
CA PHE A 408 31.22 -9.02 11.15
C PHE A 408 31.73 -7.74 11.84
N ILE A 409 31.02 -7.21 12.83
CA ILE A 409 31.46 -6.03 13.58
C ILE A 409 31.58 -6.34 15.07
N PRO A 410 32.37 -5.57 15.83
CA PRO A 410 32.61 -5.82 17.25
C PRO A 410 31.31 -6.01 18.05
N SER A 411 31.34 -6.99 18.98
CA SER A 411 30.20 -7.31 19.84
C SER A 411 30.05 -6.29 20.95
N GLU A 412 29.29 -5.23 20.72
CA GLU A 412 28.97 -4.18 21.67
C GLU A 412 27.47 -3.79 21.53
N PRO A 413 26.86 -3.19 22.56
CA PRO A 413 25.48 -2.72 22.47
C PRO A 413 25.35 -1.75 21.31
N THR A 414 24.41 -2.04 20.39
CA THR A 414 24.26 -1.28 19.15
C THR A 414 22.78 -1.24 18.74
N VAL A 415 22.28 -0.07 18.38
CA VAL A 415 21.01 0.06 17.67
C VAL A 415 21.28 0.19 16.18
N VAL A 416 20.64 -0.65 15.39
CA VAL A 416 20.57 -0.50 13.93
C VAL A 416 19.17 -0.10 13.56
N TYR A 417 19.03 0.95 12.76
CA TYR A 417 17.76 1.39 12.21
C TYR A 417 17.81 1.44 10.69
N GLY A 418 16.65 1.37 10.08
CA GLY A 418 16.50 1.45 8.63
C GLY A 418 15.04 1.33 8.22
N LEU A 419 14.82 1.06 6.95
CA LEU A 419 13.52 0.80 6.36
C LEU A 419 13.41 -0.64 5.87
N MET A 420 12.19 -1.15 5.87
CA MET A 420 11.87 -2.43 5.26
C MET A 420 10.63 -2.29 4.37
N PRO A 421 10.39 -3.22 3.45
CA PRO A 421 9.17 -3.25 2.66
C PRO A 421 7.91 -3.35 3.54
N PRO A 422 6.77 -2.78 3.06
CA PRO A 422 6.61 -1.99 1.84
C PRO A 422 6.96 -0.51 2.01
N TYR A 423 7.22 0.15 0.88
CA TYR A 423 7.30 1.61 0.76
C TYR A 423 6.24 2.11 -0.23
N TYR A 424 5.42 3.05 0.19
CA TYR A 424 4.45 3.73 -0.64
C TYR A 424 4.75 5.24 -0.64
N PRO A 425 5.01 5.85 -1.80
CA PRO A 425 5.09 7.31 -1.88
C PRO A 425 3.76 7.95 -1.51
N HIS A 426 3.78 9.08 -0.81
CA HIS A 426 2.60 9.94 -0.75
C HIS A 426 2.47 10.71 -2.07
N VAL A 427 1.25 10.97 -2.48
CA VAL A 427 0.94 11.76 -3.69
C VAL A 427 -0.21 12.71 -3.42
N SER A 428 -0.15 13.90 -4.02
CA SER A 428 -1.22 14.89 -3.95
C SER A 428 -1.27 15.70 -5.24
N ASN A 429 -2.47 16.05 -5.68
CA ASN A 429 -2.67 16.92 -6.84
C ASN A 429 -2.17 18.34 -6.60
N SER A 430 -2.01 18.78 -5.35
CA SER A 430 -1.40 20.09 -5.03
C SER A 430 -0.02 20.29 -5.67
N TYR A 431 0.71 19.19 -5.99
CA TYR A 431 1.98 19.26 -6.73
C TYR A 431 1.80 19.66 -8.20
N PHE A 432 0.60 19.54 -8.75
CA PHE A 432 0.24 19.81 -10.13
C PHE A 432 -0.66 21.05 -10.32
N GLU A 433 -1.38 21.50 -9.29
CA GLU A 433 -2.39 22.58 -9.36
C GLU A 433 -1.84 23.88 -9.97
N GLY A 434 -0.60 24.24 -9.67
CA GLY A 434 0.06 25.40 -10.25
C GLY A 434 0.52 25.24 -11.71
N LYS A 435 0.31 24.05 -12.31
CA LYS A 435 0.80 23.71 -13.66
C LYS A 435 -0.31 23.31 -14.63
N ASP A 436 -1.44 22.83 -14.11
CA ASP A 436 -2.58 22.35 -14.89
C ASP A 436 -3.89 22.90 -14.31
N GLU A 437 -4.52 23.82 -15.04
CA GLU A 437 -5.78 24.46 -14.66
C GLU A 437 -6.94 23.45 -14.58
N LYS A 438 -6.94 22.40 -15.40
CA LYS A 438 -7.99 21.37 -15.36
C LYS A 438 -7.94 20.60 -14.04
N ILE A 439 -6.74 20.31 -13.53
CA ILE A 439 -6.58 19.63 -12.24
C ILE A 439 -7.00 20.54 -11.08
N ALA A 440 -6.60 21.81 -11.10
CA ALA A 440 -6.98 22.77 -10.07
C ALA A 440 -8.52 22.98 -9.95
N ASN A 441 -9.26 22.75 -11.04
CA ASN A 441 -10.71 22.93 -11.10
C ASN A 441 -11.54 21.66 -10.81
N LEU A 442 -10.92 20.50 -10.53
CA LEU A 442 -11.64 19.24 -10.34
C LEU A 442 -12.70 19.30 -9.23
N ASP A 443 -12.39 19.93 -8.09
CA ASP A 443 -13.34 20.08 -6.99
C ASP A 443 -14.60 20.85 -7.42
N SER A 444 -14.44 22.00 -8.09
CA SER A 444 -15.57 22.79 -8.59
C SER A 444 -16.36 21.99 -9.63
N LEU A 445 -15.68 21.34 -10.57
CA LEU A 445 -16.29 20.52 -11.62
C LEU A 445 -17.18 19.41 -11.04
N ILE A 446 -16.64 18.63 -10.12
CA ILE A 446 -17.36 17.51 -9.50
C ILE A 446 -18.55 18.03 -8.70
N ASN A 447 -18.35 19.07 -7.90
CA ASN A 447 -19.42 19.61 -7.06
C ASN A 447 -20.56 20.28 -7.85
N GLU A 448 -20.25 21.03 -8.92
CA GLU A 448 -21.27 21.59 -9.81
C GLU A 448 -22.11 20.47 -10.46
N PHE A 449 -21.47 19.42 -10.89
CA PHE A 449 -22.13 18.27 -11.49
C PHE A 449 -23.00 17.50 -10.47
N THR A 450 -22.47 17.16 -9.30
CA THR A 450 -23.18 16.34 -8.30
C THR A 450 -24.34 17.08 -7.67
N ILE A 451 -24.19 18.38 -7.38
CA ILE A 451 -25.28 19.23 -6.89
C ILE A 451 -26.42 19.31 -7.94
N SER A 452 -26.06 19.52 -9.21
CA SER A 452 -27.06 19.68 -10.29
C SER A 452 -27.79 18.38 -10.62
N ASN A 453 -27.14 17.23 -10.53
CA ASN A 453 -27.70 15.95 -10.96
C ASN A 453 -28.24 15.09 -9.82
N PHE A 454 -27.65 15.19 -8.62
CA PHE A 454 -27.97 14.35 -7.47
C PHE A 454 -28.47 15.16 -6.26
N GLY A 455 -28.36 16.50 -6.29
CA GLY A 455 -28.70 17.35 -5.15
C GLY A 455 -27.74 17.23 -3.98
N GLU A 456 -26.55 16.68 -4.20
CA GLU A 456 -25.57 16.34 -3.17
C GLU A 456 -24.22 17.01 -3.46
N LYS A 457 -23.63 17.62 -2.41
CA LYS A 457 -22.27 18.11 -2.45
C LYS A 457 -21.32 17.00 -2.00
N TYR A 458 -20.22 16.79 -2.73
CA TYR A 458 -19.14 15.89 -2.35
C TYR A 458 -18.03 16.65 -1.62
N ASN A 459 -17.43 16.02 -0.63
CA ASN A 459 -16.28 16.58 0.08
C ASN A 459 -14.99 16.18 -0.65
N LYS A 460 -14.17 17.18 -0.98
CA LYS A 460 -12.79 16.96 -1.41
C LYS A 460 -11.93 16.62 -0.18
N VAL A 461 -11.13 15.57 -0.29
CA VAL A 461 -10.08 15.20 0.66
C VAL A 461 -8.78 15.05 -0.13
N ASN A 462 -7.67 15.61 0.37
CA ASN A 462 -6.42 15.63 -0.38
C ASN A 462 -5.74 14.25 -0.44
N PHE A 463 -5.99 13.38 0.56
CA PHE A 463 -5.36 12.08 0.61
C PHE A 463 -6.37 10.97 0.92
N PHE A 464 -6.38 9.93 0.11
CA PHE A 464 -7.07 8.69 0.48
C PHE A 464 -6.42 8.12 1.73
N PRO A 465 -7.20 7.82 2.80
CA PRO A 465 -6.66 7.46 4.11
C PRO A 465 -6.13 6.03 4.20
N GLY A 466 -6.51 5.17 3.26
CA GLY A 466 -5.95 3.83 3.06
C GLY A 466 -4.66 3.89 2.22
N ILE A 467 -3.88 2.83 2.26
CA ILE A 467 -2.81 2.62 1.29
C ILE A 467 -3.48 2.32 -0.05
N SER A 468 -3.00 2.92 -1.13
CA SER A 468 -3.60 2.78 -2.45
C SER A 468 -2.52 2.73 -3.53
N ASP A 469 -2.81 2.04 -4.60
CA ASP A 469 -1.98 1.97 -5.81
C ASP A 469 -1.74 3.35 -6.46
N LEU A 470 -2.60 4.34 -6.18
CA LEU A 470 -2.37 5.73 -6.57
C LEU A 470 -1.04 6.28 -6.06
N SER A 471 -0.51 5.75 -4.96
CA SER A 471 0.80 6.13 -4.41
C SER A 471 1.93 6.08 -5.44
N TYR A 472 1.82 5.21 -6.45
CA TYR A 472 2.86 5.05 -7.47
C TYR A 472 2.66 5.93 -8.71
N THR A 473 1.75 6.92 -8.67
CA THR A 473 1.56 7.86 -9.79
C THR A 473 2.61 8.96 -9.86
N ASN A 474 3.26 9.26 -8.74
CA ASN A 474 4.32 10.29 -8.67
C ASN A 474 5.23 10.08 -7.45
N ILE A 475 6.44 10.63 -7.53
CA ILE A 475 7.37 10.80 -6.39
C ILE A 475 7.91 12.23 -6.45
N GLU A 476 7.67 13.04 -5.43
CA GLU A 476 8.08 14.45 -5.40
C GLU A 476 9.60 14.62 -5.46
N LYS A 477 10.35 13.83 -4.68
CA LYS A 477 11.82 13.90 -4.57
C LYS A 477 12.49 12.58 -4.96
N PRO A 478 12.44 12.16 -6.25
CA PRO A 478 12.83 10.82 -6.66
C PRO A 478 14.30 10.47 -6.36
N LEU A 479 15.22 11.42 -6.49
CA LEU A 479 16.66 11.17 -6.22
C LEU A 479 16.92 10.99 -4.72
N GLU A 480 16.40 11.88 -3.88
CA GLU A 480 16.54 11.80 -2.42
C GLU A 480 15.91 10.51 -1.88
N THR A 481 14.71 10.17 -2.37
CA THR A 481 14.02 8.91 -2.01
C THR A 481 14.87 7.70 -2.40
N LYS A 482 15.40 7.67 -3.62
CA LYS A 482 16.25 6.56 -4.09
C LYS A 482 17.48 6.37 -3.20
N GLU A 483 18.16 7.45 -2.86
CA GLU A 483 19.34 7.41 -2.00
C GLU A 483 19.00 6.93 -0.58
N ALA A 484 17.91 7.47 0.00
CA ALA A 484 17.46 7.07 1.33
C ALA A 484 17.07 5.58 1.40
N LEU A 485 16.31 5.08 0.41
CA LEU A 485 15.93 3.66 0.34
C LEU A 485 17.16 2.77 0.17
N LYS A 486 18.10 3.12 -0.72
CA LYS A 486 19.33 2.34 -0.92
C LYS A 486 20.20 2.25 0.32
N ALA A 487 20.29 3.33 1.09
CA ALA A 487 21.08 3.35 2.32
C ALA A 487 20.43 2.59 3.48
N SER A 488 19.11 2.53 3.52
CA SER A 488 18.38 2.09 4.71
C SER A 488 17.59 0.80 4.57
N MET A 489 17.32 0.34 3.32
CA MET A 489 16.48 -0.85 3.06
C MET A 489 17.34 -2.04 2.60
N PRO A 490 17.65 -2.99 3.48
CA PRO A 490 18.60 -4.08 3.21
C PRO A 490 18.22 -4.99 2.02
N LEU A 491 16.93 -5.21 1.82
CA LEU A 491 16.41 -6.12 0.78
C LEU A 491 15.95 -5.40 -0.49
N LEU A 492 16.25 -4.09 -0.63
CA LEU A 492 15.94 -3.33 -1.84
C LEU A 492 16.67 -3.95 -3.05
N ASP A 493 15.97 -4.05 -4.16
CA ASP A 493 16.42 -4.66 -5.42
C ASP A 493 16.80 -6.16 -5.33
N VAL A 494 16.57 -6.80 -4.17
CA VAL A 494 16.75 -8.24 -3.95
C VAL A 494 15.40 -8.97 -3.84
N LEU A 495 14.58 -8.58 -2.88
CA LEU A 495 13.24 -9.13 -2.65
C LEU A 495 12.12 -8.11 -2.89
N TYR A 496 12.47 -6.85 -2.96
CA TYR A 496 11.52 -5.76 -3.12
C TYR A 496 12.14 -4.65 -3.98
N THR A 497 11.42 -4.17 -4.97
CA THR A 497 11.89 -3.12 -5.88
C THR A 497 10.91 -1.95 -5.90
N VAL A 498 11.41 -0.73 -5.85
CA VAL A 498 10.63 0.48 -6.09
C VAL A 498 11.04 1.06 -7.45
N PRO A 499 10.17 1.06 -8.46
CA PRO A 499 10.51 1.46 -9.83
C PRO A 499 10.52 3.00 -9.99
N ILE A 500 11.39 3.68 -9.24
CA ILE A 500 11.44 5.15 -9.14
C ILE A 500 11.59 5.84 -10.50
N SER A 501 12.36 5.26 -11.41
CA SER A 501 12.54 5.79 -12.77
C SER A 501 11.26 5.73 -13.59
N ASP A 502 10.52 4.63 -13.51
CA ASP A 502 9.27 4.45 -14.25
C ASP A 502 8.15 5.33 -13.65
N ILE A 503 8.04 5.39 -12.32
CA ILE A 503 7.12 6.32 -11.65
C ILE A 503 7.36 7.76 -12.12
N LYS A 504 8.63 8.19 -12.17
CA LYS A 504 8.98 9.52 -12.67
C LYS A 504 8.61 9.71 -14.15
N ALA A 505 8.80 8.68 -14.98
CA ALA A 505 8.51 8.74 -16.41
C ALA A 505 7.00 8.84 -16.71
N ILE A 506 6.17 8.21 -15.88
CA ILE A 506 4.70 8.26 -16.02
C ILE A 506 4.03 9.36 -15.18
N ALA A 507 4.78 10.13 -14.40
CA ALA A 507 4.24 11.05 -13.40
C ALA A 507 3.01 11.82 -13.90
N MET A 508 1.89 11.66 -13.19
CA MET A 508 0.60 12.25 -13.52
C MET A 508 -0.21 12.54 -12.26
N PRO A 509 -1.15 13.50 -12.29
CA PRO A 509 -2.16 13.68 -11.25
C PRO A 509 -3.02 12.43 -11.06
N CYS A 510 -3.64 12.30 -9.90
CA CYS A 510 -4.51 11.18 -9.61
C CYS A 510 -5.77 11.59 -8.85
N ILE A 511 -6.81 10.80 -8.95
CA ILE A 511 -8.05 10.97 -8.21
C ILE A 511 -8.67 9.62 -7.88
N ASN A 512 -9.22 9.49 -6.68
CA ASN A 512 -10.06 8.36 -6.33
C ASN A 512 -11.53 8.77 -6.33
N ILE A 513 -12.31 8.15 -7.20
CA ILE A 513 -13.76 8.30 -7.33
C ILE A 513 -14.38 6.92 -7.34
N GLY A 514 -14.83 6.46 -6.19
CA GLY A 514 -15.43 5.14 -6.04
C GLY A 514 -16.81 5.19 -5.40
N PRO A 515 -17.54 4.07 -5.37
CA PRO A 515 -18.87 4.00 -4.77
C PRO A 515 -18.79 4.06 -3.24
N TRP A 516 -19.89 4.43 -2.59
CA TRP A 516 -19.99 4.40 -1.14
C TRP A 516 -19.91 2.96 -0.61
N GLY A 517 -18.82 2.64 0.08
CA GLY A 517 -18.56 1.37 0.74
C GLY A 517 -18.64 1.48 2.26
N LYS A 518 -18.89 0.37 2.92
CA LYS A 518 -18.90 0.25 4.38
C LYS A 518 -18.29 -1.08 4.82
N ASP A 519 -17.67 -1.09 5.99
CA ASP A 519 -17.13 -2.28 6.65
C ASP A 519 -16.16 -3.09 5.79
N LEU A 520 -15.23 -2.40 5.12
CA LEU A 520 -14.20 -3.04 4.32
C LEU A 520 -13.45 -4.10 5.15
N HIS A 521 -13.11 -5.22 4.52
CA HIS A 521 -12.43 -6.37 5.15
C HIS A 521 -13.23 -7.10 6.25
N LYS A 522 -14.54 -6.82 6.42
CA LYS A 522 -15.39 -7.47 7.42
C LYS A 522 -16.50 -8.32 6.78
N LEU A 523 -17.09 -9.25 7.56
CA LEU A 523 -18.26 -10.02 7.18
C LEU A 523 -19.39 -9.15 6.59
N THR A 524 -19.52 -7.93 7.07
CA THR A 524 -20.57 -6.97 6.70
C THR A 524 -20.12 -5.98 5.63
N GLU A 525 -19.04 -6.27 4.91
CA GLU A 525 -18.61 -5.50 3.75
C GLU A 525 -19.77 -5.34 2.77
N ARG A 526 -20.05 -4.09 2.40
CA ARG A 526 -21.16 -3.75 1.53
C ARG A 526 -20.93 -2.48 0.74
N VAL A 527 -21.53 -2.41 -0.44
CA VAL A 527 -21.53 -1.24 -1.31
C VAL A 527 -22.95 -0.70 -1.51
N ASN A 528 -23.10 0.61 -1.56
CA ASN A 528 -24.36 1.25 -1.92
C ASN A 528 -24.60 1.13 -3.42
N LYS A 529 -25.74 0.54 -3.81
CA LYS A 529 -26.07 0.28 -5.22
C LYS A 529 -26.39 1.54 -6.02
N ILE A 530 -26.88 2.61 -5.39
CA ILE A 530 -27.16 3.87 -6.09
C ILE A 530 -25.82 4.51 -6.51
N ASP A 531 -24.86 4.57 -5.59
CA ASP A 531 -23.53 5.07 -5.92
C ASP A 531 -22.83 4.17 -6.95
N LEU A 532 -22.88 2.85 -6.78
CA LEU A 532 -22.26 1.89 -7.68
C LEU A 532 -22.79 1.97 -9.12
N LEU A 533 -24.12 2.07 -9.27
CA LEU A 533 -24.79 1.91 -10.55
C LEU A 533 -25.11 3.24 -11.25
N GLU A 534 -25.19 4.34 -10.50
CA GLU A 534 -25.69 5.60 -11.03
C GLU A 534 -24.75 6.78 -10.76
N HIS A 535 -24.37 7.07 -9.50
CA HIS A 535 -23.63 8.28 -9.19
C HIS A 535 -22.17 8.19 -9.65
N THR A 536 -21.44 7.18 -9.19
CA THR A 536 -20.00 7.03 -9.48
C THR A 536 -19.68 6.95 -10.96
N PRO A 537 -20.37 6.11 -11.81
CA PRO A 537 -20.06 6.06 -13.23
C PRO A 537 -20.31 7.38 -13.95
N ARG A 538 -21.31 8.16 -13.53
CA ARG A 538 -21.62 9.48 -14.11
C ARG A 538 -20.57 10.52 -13.71
N ILE A 539 -20.10 10.50 -12.46
CA ILE A 539 -19.01 11.40 -11.99
C ILE A 539 -17.73 11.10 -12.75
N ILE A 540 -17.34 9.82 -12.84
CA ILE A 540 -16.13 9.41 -13.58
C ILE A 540 -16.21 9.86 -15.03
N ASN A 541 -17.35 9.59 -15.72
CA ASN A 541 -17.52 10.02 -17.10
C ASN A 541 -17.42 11.54 -17.26
N HIS A 542 -18.01 12.31 -16.34
CA HIS A 542 -17.95 13.78 -16.39
C HIS A 542 -16.50 14.30 -16.25
N VAL A 543 -15.71 13.69 -15.38
CA VAL A 543 -14.28 13.99 -15.24
C VAL A 543 -13.51 13.62 -16.50
N VAL A 544 -13.79 12.45 -17.09
CA VAL A 544 -13.16 12.01 -18.36
C VAL A 544 -13.45 13.00 -19.48
N GLU A 545 -14.72 13.40 -19.66
CA GLU A 545 -15.12 14.38 -20.68
C GLU A 545 -14.39 15.72 -20.50
N TYR A 546 -14.32 16.20 -19.28
CA TYR A 546 -13.64 17.46 -18.98
C TYR A 546 -12.12 17.40 -19.25
N ILE A 547 -11.45 16.36 -18.77
CA ILE A 547 -10.00 16.23 -18.93
C ILE A 547 -9.62 16.07 -20.42
N LEU A 548 -10.35 15.25 -21.16
CA LEU A 548 -10.07 15.01 -22.59
C LEU A 548 -10.70 16.06 -23.52
N GLY A 549 -11.51 17.00 -23.02
CA GLY A 549 -12.18 18.03 -23.82
C GLY A 549 -13.19 17.46 -24.80
N LEU A 550 -13.97 16.48 -24.38
CA LEU A 550 -14.95 15.75 -25.18
C LEU A 550 -16.31 16.45 -25.24
#